data_c919484daee2faba4e1f91aedfd339a7
#
_entry.id   c919484daee2faba4e1f91aedfd339a7
#
_cell.length_a   1.000
_cell.length_b   1.000
_cell.length_c   1.000
_cell.angle_alpha   90.00
_cell.angle_beta   90.00
_cell.angle_gamma   90.00
#
_symmetry.space_group_name_H-M   'P 1'
#
loop_
_entity.id
_entity.type
_entity.pdbx_description
1 polymer ?
#
loop_
_entity_poly.entity_id
_entity_poly.type
_entity_poly.pdbx_seq_one_letter_code
_entity_poly.pdbx_strand_id
1 'polypeptide(L)'
;MKKFLILLLLAASSFNSVFALDKPQSGREDKRVFYTDYKPDEIYPISAVNGLITTIIFEPGETVKNFGSGFSTAWEFAARENHFFLKPKEKQGTTNLVVVTDRRTYLFDVKLSGNRSKATYRLAFRYPLEEQARIAAEAEKNHVKALLEESPIKENSESKEQTNQN
;
A
#
# COMPACT_ATOMS: atom_id res chain seq x y z
N MET A 1 -5.91 60.26 -32.19
CA MET A 1 -4.94 59.53 -31.35
C MET A 1 -5.76 58.69 -30.39
N LYS A 2 -5.99 57.41 -30.75
CA LYS A 2 -6.82 56.46 -30.00
C LYS A 2 -5.91 55.63 -29.11
N LYS A 3 -6.03 55.77 -27.78
CA LYS A 3 -5.30 54.97 -26.80
C LYS A 3 -6.02 53.63 -26.66
N PHE A 4 -5.43 52.56 -27.16
CA PHE A 4 -5.89 51.18 -26.92
C PHE A 4 -5.48 50.79 -25.50
N LEU A 5 -6.49 50.66 -24.63
CA LEU A 5 -6.34 50.12 -23.30
C LEU A 5 -6.50 48.60 -23.42
N ILE A 6 -5.39 47.87 -23.41
CA ILE A 6 -5.39 46.39 -23.35
C ILE A 6 -5.62 45.99 -21.89
N LEU A 7 -6.86 45.58 -21.60
CA LEU A 7 -7.23 44.97 -20.32
C LEU A 7 -6.76 43.52 -20.31
N LEU A 8 -5.63 43.25 -19.65
CA LEU A 8 -5.09 41.92 -19.46
C LEU A 8 -5.95 41.21 -18.38
N LEU A 9 -6.90 40.39 -18.81
CA LEU A 9 -7.72 39.58 -17.93
C LEU A 9 -6.88 38.35 -17.48
N LEU A 10 -6.29 38.44 -16.29
CA LEU A 10 -5.60 37.33 -15.65
C LEU A 10 -6.66 36.34 -15.16
N ALA A 11 -6.98 35.36 -15.99
CA ALA A 11 -7.80 34.21 -15.57
C ALA A 11 -6.99 33.37 -14.56
N ALA A 12 -7.23 33.62 -13.28
CA ALA A 12 -6.75 32.73 -12.22
C ALA A 12 -7.50 31.37 -12.34
N SER A 13 -6.89 30.43 -13.06
CA SER A 13 -7.34 29.03 -13.09
C SER A 13 -7.09 28.44 -11.72
N SER A 14 -8.13 28.46 -10.87
CA SER A 14 -8.14 27.69 -9.62
C SER A 14 -8.06 26.22 -9.97
N PHE A 15 -6.88 25.63 -9.87
CA PHE A 15 -6.72 24.17 -9.88
C PHE A 15 -7.40 23.61 -8.63
N ASN A 16 -8.68 23.26 -8.78
CA ASN A 16 -9.33 22.38 -7.81
C ASN A 16 -8.67 21.03 -7.94
N SER A 17 -7.73 20.71 -7.05
CA SER A 17 -7.23 19.35 -6.86
C SER A 17 -8.42 18.53 -6.34
N VAL A 18 -9.14 17.90 -7.26
CA VAL A 18 -10.09 16.87 -6.94
C VAL A 18 -9.23 15.73 -6.40
N PHE A 19 -9.25 15.52 -5.09
CA PHE A 19 -8.75 14.29 -4.49
C PHE A 19 -9.61 13.14 -5.02
N ALA A 20 -9.19 12.58 -6.15
CA ALA A 20 -9.80 11.37 -6.66
C ALA A 20 -9.45 10.27 -5.66
N LEU A 21 -10.48 9.74 -4.99
CA LEU A 21 -10.37 8.52 -4.20
C LEU A 21 -9.67 7.48 -5.11
N ASP A 22 -8.53 6.95 -4.67
CA ASP A 22 -7.74 6.00 -5.46
C ASP A 22 -8.56 4.71 -5.60
N LYS A 23 -9.27 4.60 -6.71
CA LYS A 23 -10.12 3.44 -6.96
C LYS A 23 -9.24 2.25 -7.30
N PRO A 24 -9.44 1.09 -6.66
CA PRO A 24 -8.76 -0.13 -7.01
C PRO A 24 -8.82 -0.40 -8.51
N GLN A 25 -7.70 -0.76 -9.11
CA GLN A 25 -7.61 -1.06 -10.53
C GLN A 25 -7.95 -2.52 -10.80
N SER A 26 -8.76 -2.77 -11.83
CA SER A 26 -9.12 -4.13 -12.25
C SER A 26 -7.92 -4.88 -12.81
N GLY A 27 -7.88 -6.18 -12.59
CA GLY A 27 -6.94 -7.09 -13.23
C GLY A 27 -7.11 -7.15 -14.75
N ARG A 28 -6.09 -7.64 -15.45
CA ARG A 28 -6.11 -7.72 -16.92
C ARG A 28 -7.14 -8.73 -17.45
N GLU A 29 -7.27 -9.86 -16.76
CA GLU A 29 -8.10 -10.98 -17.23
C GLU A 29 -9.51 -10.95 -16.66
N ASP A 30 -9.67 -10.62 -15.39
CA ASP A 30 -10.99 -10.52 -14.74
C ASP A 30 -11.15 -9.20 -14.02
N LYS A 31 -12.20 -8.46 -14.39
CA LYS A 31 -12.51 -7.13 -13.81
C LYS A 31 -12.95 -7.18 -12.35
N ARG A 32 -13.13 -8.36 -11.76
CA ARG A 32 -13.51 -8.59 -10.37
C ARG A 32 -12.30 -8.82 -9.46
N VAL A 33 -11.11 -8.90 -10.04
CA VAL A 33 -9.84 -8.95 -9.35
C VAL A 33 -9.23 -7.56 -9.37
N PHE A 34 -8.95 -7.00 -8.20
CA PHE A 34 -8.49 -5.62 -8.05
C PHE A 34 -7.12 -5.57 -7.40
N TYR A 35 -6.39 -4.53 -7.76
CA TYR A 35 -5.12 -4.13 -7.15
C TYR A 35 -5.20 -2.67 -6.72
N THR A 36 -4.62 -2.33 -5.58
CA THR A 36 -4.53 -0.97 -5.08
C THR A 36 -3.23 -0.75 -4.33
N ASP A 37 -2.73 0.47 -4.34
CA ASP A 37 -1.58 0.83 -3.53
C ASP A 37 -2.05 1.16 -2.12
N TYR A 38 -1.31 0.69 -1.12
CA TYR A 38 -1.60 1.06 0.27
C TYR A 38 -1.26 2.54 0.50
N LYS A 39 -2.20 3.23 1.13
CA LYS A 39 -2.02 4.59 1.64
C LYS A 39 -2.56 4.63 3.07
N PRO A 40 -1.83 5.20 4.02
CA PRO A 40 -2.36 5.45 5.37
C PRO A 40 -3.66 6.27 5.28
N ASP A 41 -4.62 5.96 6.14
CA ASP A 41 -5.89 6.70 6.29
C ASP A 41 -6.83 6.71 5.06
N GLU A 42 -6.56 5.85 4.07
CA GLU A 42 -7.43 5.64 2.91
C GLU A 42 -8.52 4.61 3.22
N ILE A 43 -9.74 4.86 2.72
CA ILE A 43 -10.86 3.92 2.82
C ILE A 43 -11.06 3.21 1.49
N TYR A 44 -10.91 1.88 1.49
CA TYR A 44 -10.99 1.06 0.30
C TYR A 44 -12.38 0.47 0.10
N PRO A 45 -13.01 0.70 -1.07
CA PRO A 45 -14.33 0.17 -1.36
C PRO A 45 -14.30 -1.33 -1.68
N ILE A 46 -15.22 -2.08 -1.09
CA ILE A 46 -15.47 -3.51 -1.36
C ILE A 46 -16.92 -3.67 -1.83
N SER A 47 -17.12 -4.30 -2.98
CA SER A 47 -18.44 -4.72 -3.45
C SER A 47 -18.61 -6.22 -3.20
N ALA A 48 -19.25 -6.59 -2.11
CA ALA A 48 -19.53 -7.97 -1.77
C ALA A 48 -20.86 -8.43 -2.37
N VAL A 49 -20.98 -9.71 -2.70
CA VAL A 49 -22.20 -10.30 -3.27
C VAL A 49 -22.57 -11.56 -2.50
N ASN A 50 -23.83 -11.71 -2.17
CA ASN A 50 -24.32 -12.89 -1.47
C ASN A 50 -23.99 -14.19 -2.25
N GLY A 51 -23.50 -15.20 -1.53
CA GLY A 51 -23.04 -16.46 -2.11
C GLY A 51 -21.63 -16.41 -2.74
N LEU A 52 -20.91 -15.30 -2.57
CA LEU A 52 -19.51 -15.15 -2.98
C LEU A 52 -18.63 -14.80 -1.78
N ILE A 53 -17.37 -15.19 -1.85
CA ILE A 53 -16.32 -14.79 -0.91
C ILE A 53 -15.50 -13.70 -1.59
N THR A 54 -15.21 -12.64 -0.85
CA THR A 54 -14.19 -11.66 -1.20
C THR A 54 -12.92 -11.98 -0.42
N THR A 55 -11.78 -12.00 -1.11
CA THR A 55 -10.46 -12.17 -0.51
C THR A 55 -9.69 -10.85 -0.56
N ILE A 56 -9.18 -10.40 0.58
CA ILE A 56 -8.25 -9.29 0.68
C ILE A 56 -6.86 -9.85 0.94
N ILE A 57 -5.85 -9.39 0.20
CA ILE A 57 -4.46 -9.86 0.33
C ILE A 57 -3.59 -8.68 0.71
N PHE A 58 -2.94 -8.78 1.86
CA PHE A 58 -1.97 -7.82 2.38
C PHE A 58 -0.55 -8.16 1.92
N GLU A 59 0.44 -7.45 2.41
CA GLU A 59 1.84 -7.69 2.06
C GLU A 59 2.29 -9.11 2.43
N PRO A 60 3.09 -9.79 1.61
CA PRO A 60 3.70 -11.05 1.99
C PRO A 60 4.47 -10.94 3.30
N GLY A 61 4.20 -11.84 4.25
CA GLY A 61 4.79 -11.82 5.59
C GLY A 61 4.11 -10.88 6.59
N GLU A 62 3.08 -10.14 6.18
CA GLU A 62 2.19 -9.41 7.08
C GLU A 62 1.15 -10.35 7.66
N THR A 63 0.76 -10.17 8.92
CA THR A 63 -0.16 -11.07 9.62
C THR A 63 -1.32 -10.28 10.22
N VAL A 64 -2.55 -10.70 9.92
CA VAL A 64 -3.75 -10.11 10.53
C VAL A 64 -3.76 -10.46 12.03
N LYS A 65 -3.88 -9.42 12.87
CA LYS A 65 -3.92 -9.52 14.33
C LYS A 65 -5.33 -9.36 14.89
N ASN A 66 -6.10 -8.44 14.31
CA ASN A 66 -7.43 -8.13 14.76
C ASN A 66 -8.29 -7.56 13.64
N PHE A 67 -9.60 -7.60 13.80
CA PHE A 67 -10.53 -6.93 12.89
C PHE A 67 -11.86 -6.63 13.60
N GLY A 68 -12.57 -5.63 13.09
CA GLY A 68 -13.88 -5.24 13.59
C GLY A 68 -14.76 -4.69 12.48
N SER A 69 -16.06 -4.85 12.62
CA SER A 69 -17.06 -4.38 11.67
C SER A 69 -18.26 -3.81 12.41
N GLY A 70 -18.83 -2.73 11.91
CA GLY A 70 -20.00 -2.07 12.51
C GLY A 70 -21.26 -2.94 12.50
N PHE A 71 -21.43 -3.80 11.50
CA PHE A 71 -22.58 -4.72 11.38
C PHE A 71 -22.10 -6.17 11.27
N SER A 72 -21.48 -6.67 12.33
CA SER A 72 -20.79 -7.97 12.34
C SER A 72 -21.72 -9.18 12.15
N THR A 73 -22.97 -9.10 12.54
CA THR A 73 -23.95 -10.22 12.43
C THR A 73 -24.32 -10.57 11.00
N ALA A 74 -24.25 -9.60 10.07
CA ALA A 74 -24.59 -9.78 8.66
C ALA A 74 -23.42 -10.38 7.82
N TRP A 75 -22.27 -10.58 8.45
CA TRP A 75 -21.04 -10.98 7.75
C TRP A 75 -20.38 -12.15 8.45
N GLU A 76 -19.69 -12.94 7.66
CA GLU A 76 -18.75 -13.95 8.12
C GLU A 76 -17.35 -13.50 7.72
N PHE A 77 -16.43 -13.50 8.69
CA PHE A 77 -15.04 -13.09 8.51
C PHE A 77 -14.10 -14.21 8.93
N ALA A 78 -13.00 -14.36 8.21
CA ALA A 78 -11.90 -15.23 8.57
C ALA A 78 -10.57 -14.57 8.16
N ALA A 79 -9.52 -14.81 8.93
CA ALA A 79 -8.18 -14.36 8.63
C ALA A 79 -7.18 -15.52 8.71
N ARG A 80 -6.23 -15.55 7.79
CA ARG A 80 -5.11 -16.48 7.81
C ARG A 80 -3.89 -15.83 7.22
N GLU A 81 -2.86 -15.64 8.05
CA GLU A 81 -1.63 -14.94 7.65
C GLU A 81 -1.95 -13.55 7.05
N ASN A 82 -1.52 -13.29 5.82
CA ASN A 82 -1.80 -12.06 5.08
C ASN A 82 -3.09 -12.10 4.25
N HIS A 83 -3.97 -13.06 4.48
CA HIS A 83 -5.24 -13.17 3.79
C HIS A 83 -6.41 -12.91 4.75
N PHE A 84 -7.35 -12.12 4.27
CA PHE A 84 -8.61 -11.85 4.95
C PHE A 84 -9.77 -12.19 4.02
N PHE A 85 -10.73 -12.95 4.55
CA PHE A 85 -11.90 -13.41 3.82
C PHE A 85 -13.15 -12.80 4.40
N LEU A 86 -14.03 -12.31 3.55
CA LEU A 86 -15.34 -11.85 3.96
C LEU A 86 -16.43 -12.45 3.08
N LYS A 87 -17.56 -12.77 3.68
CA LYS A 87 -18.72 -13.36 3.01
C LYS A 87 -20.00 -12.79 3.62
N PRO A 88 -20.93 -12.25 2.80
CA PRO A 88 -22.23 -11.84 3.29
C PRO A 88 -23.04 -13.03 3.77
N LYS A 89 -23.69 -12.92 4.92
CA LYS A 89 -24.66 -13.89 5.47
C LYS A 89 -26.09 -13.45 5.16
N GLU A 90 -26.31 -12.15 5.11
CA GLU A 90 -27.62 -11.52 4.89
C GLU A 90 -27.72 -10.98 3.46
N LYS A 91 -28.97 -10.69 3.04
CA LYS A 91 -29.23 -10.11 1.71
C LYS A 91 -29.11 -8.60 1.68
N GLN A 92 -28.98 -7.96 2.83
CA GLN A 92 -28.85 -6.51 2.99
C GLN A 92 -27.76 -6.20 4.00
N GLY A 93 -27.06 -5.13 3.78
CA GLY A 93 -26.06 -4.64 4.72
C GLY A 93 -24.93 -3.90 4.03
N THR A 94 -24.68 -2.70 4.52
CA THR A 94 -23.45 -1.96 4.26
C THR A 94 -22.76 -1.81 5.59
N THR A 95 -21.46 -1.96 5.64
CA THR A 95 -20.71 -1.83 6.87
C THR A 95 -19.33 -1.25 6.59
N ASN A 96 -18.74 -0.66 7.60
CA ASN A 96 -17.30 -0.47 7.61
C ASN A 96 -16.62 -1.74 8.17
N LEU A 97 -15.41 -1.97 7.72
CA LEU A 97 -14.54 -3.02 8.23
C LEU A 97 -13.16 -2.41 8.50
N VAL A 98 -12.63 -2.69 9.67
CA VAL A 98 -11.26 -2.33 10.04
C VAL A 98 -10.47 -3.62 10.22
N VAL A 99 -9.32 -3.72 9.57
CA VAL A 99 -8.39 -4.84 9.72
C VAL A 99 -7.07 -4.30 10.24
N VAL A 100 -6.60 -4.84 11.36
CA VAL A 100 -5.32 -4.49 11.98
C VAL A 100 -4.37 -5.66 11.80
N THR A 101 -3.23 -5.39 11.19
CA THR A 101 -2.14 -6.36 11.04
C THR A 101 -1.01 -6.05 12.03
N ASP A 102 0.06 -6.81 11.96
CA ASP A 102 1.30 -6.52 12.72
C ASP A 102 2.08 -5.29 12.19
N ARG A 103 1.66 -4.72 11.05
CA ARG A 103 2.34 -3.58 10.41
C ARG A 103 1.45 -2.38 10.18
N ARG A 104 0.17 -2.59 9.83
CA ARG A 104 -0.70 -1.52 9.31
C ARG A 104 -2.14 -1.68 9.76
N THR A 105 -2.90 -0.61 9.61
CA THR A 105 -4.36 -0.62 9.73
C THR A 105 -4.98 -0.34 8.37
N TYR A 106 -6.00 -1.11 8.01
CA TYR A 106 -6.73 -1.00 6.75
C TYR A 106 -8.19 -0.70 7.04
N LEU A 107 -8.73 0.27 6.31
CA LEU A 107 -10.10 0.72 6.45
C LEU A 107 -10.89 0.38 5.18
N PHE A 108 -12.05 -0.23 5.33
CA PHE A 108 -12.89 -0.62 4.21
C PHE A 108 -14.32 -0.11 4.35
N ASP A 109 -14.89 0.34 3.23
CA ASP A 109 -16.33 0.54 3.05
C ASP A 109 -16.88 -0.65 2.28
N VAL A 110 -17.60 -1.53 2.97
CA VAL A 110 -18.10 -2.79 2.42
C VAL A 110 -19.57 -2.64 2.07
N LYS A 111 -19.87 -2.70 0.78
CA LYS A 111 -21.24 -2.60 0.24
C LYS A 111 -21.70 -3.93 -0.32
N LEU A 112 -22.91 -4.32 0.06
CA LEU A 112 -23.59 -5.46 -0.54
C LEU A 112 -24.16 -5.06 -1.89
N SER A 113 -23.81 -5.82 -2.93
CA SER A 113 -24.29 -5.63 -4.29
C SER A 113 -25.09 -6.85 -4.78
N GLY A 114 -26.16 -6.62 -5.51
CA GLY A 114 -26.87 -7.69 -6.23
C GLY A 114 -26.22 -8.10 -7.56
N ASN A 115 -25.22 -7.34 -8.02
CA ASN A 115 -24.59 -7.54 -9.32
C ASN A 115 -23.28 -8.32 -9.23
N ARG A 116 -23.31 -9.60 -9.64
CA ARG A 116 -22.14 -10.50 -9.61
C ARG A 116 -20.98 -10.02 -10.51
N SER A 117 -21.28 -9.28 -11.58
CA SER A 117 -20.24 -8.75 -12.48
C SER A 117 -19.43 -7.60 -11.86
N LYS A 118 -19.97 -6.97 -10.80
CA LYS A 118 -19.33 -5.89 -10.04
C LYS A 118 -18.75 -6.37 -8.71
N ALA A 119 -18.81 -7.67 -8.43
CA ALA A 119 -18.31 -8.22 -7.18
C ALA A 119 -16.79 -8.06 -7.07
N THR A 120 -16.29 -7.72 -5.89
CA THR A 120 -14.88 -7.83 -5.55
C THR A 120 -14.59 -9.28 -5.17
N TYR A 121 -13.94 -10.04 -6.05
CA TYR A 121 -13.47 -11.39 -5.75
C TYR A 121 -12.16 -11.37 -4.98
N ARG A 122 -11.27 -10.48 -5.38
CA ARG A 122 -9.98 -10.29 -4.73
C ARG A 122 -9.58 -8.82 -4.79
N LEU A 123 -9.09 -8.30 -3.68
CA LEU A 123 -8.39 -7.04 -3.58
C LEU A 123 -6.99 -7.32 -3.04
N ALA A 124 -5.96 -7.05 -3.82
CA ALA A 124 -4.57 -7.21 -3.41
C ALA A 124 -3.89 -5.85 -3.29
N PHE A 125 -3.19 -5.65 -2.18
CA PHE A 125 -2.43 -4.44 -1.92
C PHE A 125 -1.03 -4.50 -2.51
N ARG A 126 -0.53 -3.34 -2.97
CA ARG A 126 0.84 -3.08 -3.38
C ARG A 126 1.42 -2.00 -2.47
N TYR A 127 2.73 -2.00 -2.30
CA TYR A 127 3.42 -1.13 -1.35
C TYR A 127 4.59 -0.40 -2.03
N PRO A 128 4.32 0.49 -2.98
CA PRO A 128 5.37 1.09 -3.81
C PRO A 128 6.35 1.95 -3.02
N LEU A 129 5.94 2.59 -1.95
CA LEU A 129 6.82 3.42 -1.12
C LEU A 129 7.81 2.57 -0.33
N GLU A 130 7.34 1.49 0.29
CA GLU A 130 8.17 0.55 1.05
C GLU A 130 9.13 -0.21 0.12
N GLU A 131 8.66 -0.58 -1.06
CA GLU A 131 9.50 -1.22 -2.07
C GLU A 131 10.63 -0.29 -2.52
N GLN A 132 10.33 0.97 -2.82
CA GLN A 132 11.33 1.98 -3.17
C GLN A 132 12.33 2.21 -2.03
N ALA A 133 11.85 2.30 -0.79
CA ALA A 133 12.71 2.47 0.39
C ALA A 133 13.63 1.25 0.58
N ARG A 134 13.14 0.03 0.35
CA ARG A 134 13.93 -1.20 0.43
C ARG A 134 15.03 -1.23 -0.63
N ILE A 135 14.69 -0.90 -1.88
CA ILE A 135 15.66 -0.84 -2.98
C ILE A 135 16.75 0.21 -2.70
N ALA A 136 16.37 1.39 -2.20
CA ALA A 136 17.31 2.44 -1.85
C ALA A 136 18.26 2.01 -0.71
N ALA A 137 17.73 1.38 0.33
CA ALA A 137 18.53 0.88 1.46
C ALA A 137 19.50 -0.25 1.04
N GLU A 138 19.08 -1.12 0.13
CA GLU A 138 19.96 -2.17 -0.41
C GLU A 138 21.08 -1.59 -1.29
N ALA A 139 20.77 -0.60 -2.12
CA ALA A 139 21.76 0.12 -2.92
C ALA A 139 22.81 0.81 -2.04
N GLU A 140 22.37 1.50 -0.99
CA GLU A 140 23.26 2.14 -0.01
C GLU A 140 24.16 1.12 0.68
N LYS A 141 23.60 0.02 1.14
CA LYS A 141 24.38 -1.06 1.78
C LYS A 141 25.45 -1.64 0.85
N ASN A 142 25.10 -1.85 -0.41
CA ASN A 142 26.04 -2.36 -1.41
C ASN A 142 27.14 -1.34 -1.73
N HIS A 143 26.79 -0.05 -1.77
CA HIS A 143 27.76 1.03 -1.96
C HIS A 143 28.75 1.11 -0.79
N VAL A 144 28.26 1.10 0.45
CA VAL A 144 29.13 1.08 1.64
C VAL A 144 30.05 -0.15 1.65
N LYS A 145 29.53 -1.32 1.30
CA LYS A 145 30.32 -2.54 1.21
C LYS A 145 31.45 -2.42 0.19
N ALA A 146 31.16 -1.88 -0.99
CA ALA A 146 32.18 -1.66 -2.05
C ALA A 146 33.28 -0.70 -1.57
N LEU A 147 32.92 0.40 -0.90
CA LEU A 147 33.90 1.34 -0.32
C LEU A 147 34.83 0.70 0.73
N LEU A 148 34.29 -0.20 1.55
CA LEU A 148 35.06 -0.93 2.55
C LEU A 148 36.02 -1.95 1.90
N GLU A 149 35.63 -2.56 0.79
CA GLU A 149 36.47 -3.49 0.04
C GLU A 149 37.57 -2.78 -0.76
N GLU A 150 37.32 -1.55 -1.24
CA GLU A 150 38.33 -0.72 -1.94
C GLU A 150 39.31 -0.04 -1.01
N SER A 151 39.05 0.04 0.29
CA SER A 151 39.96 0.61 1.29
C SER A 151 40.59 -0.49 2.14
N PRO A 152 41.60 -1.25 1.63
CA PRO A 152 42.35 -2.14 2.49
C PRO A 152 43.11 -1.28 3.51
N ILE A 153 42.80 -1.49 4.79
CA ILE A 153 43.56 -0.91 5.89
C ILE A 153 45.01 -1.32 5.67
N LYS A 154 45.85 -0.36 5.27
CA LYS A 154 47.30 -0.54 5.35
C LYS A 154 47.65 -0.67 6.80
N GLU A 155 47.65 -1.88 7.30
CA GLU A 155 48.17 -2.21 8.60
C GLU A 155 49.65 -1.79 8.63
N ASN A 156 49.93 -0.78 9.42
CA ASN A 156 51.24 -0.17 9.52
C ASN A 156 52.22 -1.17 10.15
N SER A 157 52.97 -1.90 9.28
CA SER A 157 54.10 -2.75 9.65
C SER A 157 55.39 -1.93 9.72
N GLU A 158 55.38 -0.84 10.52
CA GLU A 158 56.59 -0.10 10.88
C GLU A 158 56.63 0.08 12.40
N SER A 159 57.06 -0.96 13.12
CA SER A 159 57.71 -0.81 14.41
C SER A 159 58.26 -2.14 14.93
N LYS A 160 59.23 -2.75 14.24
CA LYS A 160 60.15 -3.72 14.87
C LYS A 160 61.48 -3.78 14.12
N GLU A 161 62.25 -2.72 14.20
CA GLU A 161 63.69 -2.86 13.97
C GLU A 161 64.39 -1.67 14.58
N GLN A 162 64.68 -1.74 15.88
CA GLN A 162 65.73 -1.03 16.56
C GLN A 162 65.71 -1.40 18.08
N THR A 163 66.30 -2.52 18.39
CA THR A 163 66.98 -2.72 19.70
C THR A 163 67.78 -4.01 19.64
N ASN A 164 68.98 -3.96 19.05
CA ASN A 164 70.06 -4.82 19.42
C ASN A 164 71.38 -4.26 18.85
N GLN A 165 72.01 -3.37 19.60
CA GLN A 165 73.45 -3.11 19.65
C GLN A 165 73.78 -2.24 20.87
N ASN A 166 74.05 -2.89 22.02
CA ASN A 166 75.21 -2.67 22.88
C ASN A 166 75.23 -3.70 24.00
#